data_9a49f5b3d27c0eaf9bddc632314e45b4
#
_entry.id   9a49f5b3d27c0eaf9bddc632314e45b4
#
_cell.length_a   1.000
_cell.length_b   1.000
_cell.length_c   1.000
_cell.angle_alpha   90.00
_cell.angle_beta   90.00
_cell.angle_gamma   90.00
#
_symmetry.space_group_name_H-M   'P 1'
#
loop_
_entity.id
_entity.type
_entity.pdbx_description
1 polymer ?
#
loop_
_entity_poly.entity_id
_entity_poly.type
_entity_poly.pdbx_seq_one_letter_code
_entity_poly.pdbx_strand_id
1 'polypeptide(L)'
;MGQSLFNLLYYVIMQNTILIFGYGYTGSYVAKLLSQKGWKFIGTSSSSSLTTETIIIIPYDREAITNVIKLATHILISIPPDENGDIVVGNFVDLLFLAKNLKWIGYLSSTAVYGNHDGALVSEESALRPSNERAKQRIRAEAQWLEFGKQHKISVNIFRLAGIYGPKRNALEQLRNGKAKSIFKAGHVFSRIHVEDIARVIVAAIKLGSVREIYNLADDKPCPTFEVNNLAAELLGVIPPPIVHIKDAELSEMATEFYNDNKRISNYKIKDKLHIALKYPTFREGLKAIYDWNYGDSI
;
A
#
# COMPACT_ATOMS: atom_id res chain seq x y z
N MET A 1 38.41 -0.05 -25.40
CA MET A 1 36.97 -0.48 -25.43
C MET A 1 36.57 -1.30 -24.21
N GLY A 2 37.42 -2.12 -23.58
CA GLY A 2 37.03 -2.96 -22.41
C GLY A 2 36.70 -2.21 -21.12
N GLN A 3 37.38 -1.09 -20.86
CA GLN A 3 37.21 -0.31 -19.62
C GLN A 3 35.88 0.46 -19.55
N SER A 4 35.36 0.88 -20.70
CA SER A 4 34.05 1.54 -20.80
C SER A 4 32.89 0.59 -20.56
N LEU A 5 32.98 -0.64 -21.08
CA LEU A 5 31.97 -1.70 -20.87
C LEU A 5 31.98 -2.19 -19.40
N PHE A 6 33.17 -2.33 -18.81
CA PHE A 6 33.36 -2.72 -17.41
C PHE A 6 32.81 -1.64 -16.45
N ASN A 7 33.05 -0.35 -16.73
CA ASN A 7 32.51 0.75 -15.96
C ASN A 7 31.00 0.88 -16.13
N LEU A 8 30.45 0.62 -17.31
CA LEU A 8 29.00 0.59 -17.57
C LEU A 8 28.32 -0.59 -16.84
N LEU A 9 28.94 -1.78 -16.88
CA LEU A 9 28.47 -2.94 -16.10
C LEU A 9 28.59 -2.69 -14.58
N TYR A 10 29.70 -2.12 -14.13
CA TYR A 10 29.92 -1.77 -12.72
C TYR A 10 28.92 -0.71 -12.24
N TYR A 11 28.61 0.29 -13.07
CA TYR A 11 27.57 1.30 -12.78
C TYR A 11 26.17 0.72 -12.76
N VAL A 12 25.90 -0.26 -13.62
CA VAL A 12 24.61 -1.00 -13.64
C VAL A 12 24.47 -1.94 -12.43
N ILE A 13 25.57 -2.52 -11.95
CA ILE A 13 25.58 -3.44 -10.78
C ILE A 13 25.41 -2.67 -9.46
N MET A 14 25.78 -1.38 -9.40
CA MET A 14 25.71 -0.55 -8.18
C MET A 14 24.38 0.21 -8.03
N GLN A 15 23.51 0.18 -9.01
CA GLN A 15 22.25 0.91 -8.94
C GLN A 15 21.17 0.07 -8.25
N ASN A 16 20.55 0.63 -7.19
CA ASN A 16 19.43 -0.04 -6.52
C ASN A 16 18.28 -0.27 -7.51
N THR A 17 17.87 -1.52 -7.62
CA THR A 17 16.75 -1.94 -8.48
C THR A 17 15.66 -2.56 -7.61
N ILE A 18 14.43 -2.02 -7.72
CA ILE A 18 13.27 -2.61 -7.06
C ILE A 18 12.40 -3.37 -8.07
N LEU A 19 12.09 -4.63 -7.75
CA LEU A 19 11.08 -5.42 -8.46
C LEU A 19 9.77 -5.32 -7.70
N ILE A 20 8.71 -4.81 -8.36
CA ILE A 20 7.40 -4.60 -7.76
C ILE A 20 6.43 -5.65 -8.33
N PHE A 21 6.08 -6.65 -7.53
CA PHE A 21 5.03 -7.59 -7.88
C PHE A 21 3.66 -6.90 -7.72
N GLY A 22 3.00 -6.64 -8.86
CA GLY A 22 1.77 -5.87 -8.94
C GLY A 22 2.01 -4.36 -9.09
N TYR A 23 2.34 -3.92 -10.31
CA TYR A 23 2.46 -2.50 -10.65
C TYR A 23 1.07 -1.86 -10.77
N GLY A 24 0.38 -1.81 -9.63
CA GLY A 24 -0.93 -1.17 -9.49
C GLY A 24 -0.83 0.23 -8.89
N TYR A 25 -1.93 0.68 -8.29
CA TYR A 25 -2.08 2.02 -7.75
C TYR A 25 -0.97 2.40 -6.76
N THR A 26 -0.75 1.61 -5.71
CA THR A 26 0.30 1.91 -4.71
C THR A 26 1.71 1.70 -5.26
N GLY A 27 1.92 0.61 -6.01
CA GLY A 27 3.22 0.30 -6.61
C GLY A 27 3.73 1.41 -7.53
N SER A 28 2.85 2.06 -8.29
CA SER A 28 3.23 3.17 -9.18
C SER A 28 3.72 4.41 -8.42
N TYR A 29 3.13 4.74 -7.27
CA TYR A 29 3.59 5.85 -6.42
C TYR A 29 4.95 5.57 -5.77
N VAL A 30 5.17 4.32 -5.33
CA VAL A 30 6.48 3.89 -4.80
C VAL A 30 7.55 3.97 -5.89
N ALA A 31 7.27 3.42 -7.08
CA ALA A 31 8.17 3.46 -8.23
C ALA A 31 8.51 4.90 -8.62
N LYS A 32 7.51 5.78 -8.73
CA LYS A 32 7.69 7.21 -9.03
C LYS A 32 8.63 7.89 -8.01
N LEU A 33 8.42 7.66 -6.72
CA LEU A 33 9.24 8.29 -5.68
C LEU A 33 10.68 7.76 -5.66
N LEU A 34 10.88 6.47 -5.93
CA LEU A 34 12.21 5.85 -6.01
C LEU A 34 12.95 6.28 -7.29
N SER A 35 12.27 6.37 -8.44
CA SER A 35 12.90 6.84 -9.68
C SER A 35 13.42 8.28 -9.58
N GLN A 36 12.73 9.16 -8.85
CA GLN A 36 13.22 10.52 -8.53
C GLN A 36 14.51 10.51 -7.70
N LYS A 37 14.84 9.38 -7.06
CA LYS A 37 16.07 9.16 -6.30
C LYS A 37 17.10 8.33 -7.07
N GLY A 38 16.95 8.19 -8.39
CA GLY A 38 17.88 7.48 -9.26
C GLY A 38 17.79 5.95 -9.21
N TRP A 39 16.70 5.37 -8.63
CA TRP A 39 16.49 3.93 -8.63
C TRP A 39 15.93 3.45 -9.96
N LYS A 40 16.31 2.24 -10.34
CA LYS A 40 15.62 1.48 -11.39
C LYS A 40 14.45 0.73 -10.79
N PHE A 41 13.36 0.59 -11.53
CA PHE A 41 12.28 -0.26 -11.13
C PHE A 41 11.77 -1.15 -12.27
N ILE A 42 11.31 -2.32 -11.90
CA ILE A 42 10.67 -3.29 -12.77
C ILE A 42 9.33 -3.64 -12.09
N GLY A 43 8.24 -3.50 -12.80
CA GLY A 43 6.92 -3.85 -12.29
C GLY A 43 6.36 -5.08 -13.00
N THR A 44 5.53 -5.89 -12.33
CA THR A 44 4.74 -6.92 -12.98
C THR A 44 3.29 -6.49 -13.14
N SER A 45 2.66 -6.88 -14.25
CA SER A 45 1.23 -6.64 -14.50
C SER A 45 0.62 -7.86 -15.19
N SER A 46 -0.65 -8.15 -14.87
CA SER A 46 -1.44 -9.17 -15.58
C SER A 46 -2.10 -8.65 -16.86
N SER A 47 -2.17 -7.32 -17.04
CA SER A 47 -2.96 -6.68 -18.10
C SER A 47 -2.15 -5.92 -19.15
N SER A 48 -0.89 -5.61 -18.88
CA SER A 48 -0.07 -4.81 -19.81
C SER A 48 1.41 -5.06 -19.63
N SER A 49 2.15 -4.98 -20.72
CA SER A 49 3.61 -4.82 -20.74
C SER A 49 3.94 -3.46 -21.34
N LEU A 50 4.89 -2.75 -20.74
CA LEU A 50 5.38 -1.47 -21.21
C LEU A 50 6.86 -1.38 -20.88
N THR A 51 7.68 -1.01 -21.88
CA THR A 51 9.10 -0.75 -21.65
C THR A 51 9.45 0.61 -22.21
N THR A 52 9.96 1.48 -21.36
CA THR A 52 10.59 2.76 -21.71
C THR A 52 11.97 2.79 -21.09
N GLU A 53 12.74 3.88 -21.28
CA GLU A 53 14.06 4.05 -20.65
C GLU A 53 14.02 3.97 -19.11
N THR A 54 12.89 4.36 -18.48
CA THR A 54 12.75 4.47 -17.03
C THR A 54 11.70 3.52 -16.45
N ILE A 55 10.78 2.97 -17.27
CA ILE A 55 9.67 2.14 -16.84
C ILE A 55 9.75 0.80 -17.57
N ILE A 56 9.90 -0.29 -16.80
CA ILE A 56 9.88 -1.66 -17.32
C ILE A 56 8.72 -2.38 -16.63
N ILE A 57 7.67 -2.67 -17.39
CA ILE A 57 6.53 -3.49 -16.92
C ILE A 57 6.53 -4.78 -17.71
N ILE A 58 6.65 -5.89 -16.99
CA ILE A 58 6.68 -7.23 -17.55
C ILE A 58 5.42 -8.01 -17.20
N PRO A 59 5.08 -9.06 -17.94
CA PRO A 59 4.02 -9.99 -17.56
C PRO A 59 4.28 -10.64 -16.21
N TYR A 60 3.21 -11.01 -15.50
CA TYR A 60 3.30 -11.84 -14.30
C TYR A 60 3.40 -13.32 -14.69
N ASP A 61 4.51 -13.72 -15.25
CA ASP A 61 4.81 -15.10 -15.61
C ASP A 61 6.24 -15.49 -15.21
N ARG A 62 6.48 -16.79 -15.17
CA ARG A 62 7.74 -17.34 -14.65
C ARG A 62 8.95 -16.99 -15.52
N GLU A 63 8.80 -16.99 -16.84
CA GLU A 63 9.89 -16.71 -17.78
C GLU A 63 10.35 -15.27 -17.63
N ALA A 64 9.42 -14.32 -17.72
CA ALA A 64 9.70 -12.90 -17.58
C ALA A 64 10.34 -12.59 -16.22
N ILE A 65 9.82 -13.16 -15.12
CA ILE A 65 10.35 -12.95 -13.78
C ILE A 65 11.75 -13.56 -13.64
N THR A 66 12.01 -14.76 -14.17
CA THR A 66 13.35 -15.40 -14.15
C THR A 66 14.42 -14.51 -14.78
N ASN A 67 14.07 -13.83 -15.86
CA ASN A 67 15.01 -12.96 -16.59
C ASN A 67 15.42 -11.71 -15.79
N VAL A 68 14.54 -11.19 -14.95
CA VAL A 68 14.77 -9.90 -14.25
C VAL A 68 15.06 -10.03 -12.76
N ILE A 69 14.67 -11.12 -12.10
CA ILE A 69 14.76 -11.23 -10.65
C ILE A 69 16.20 -11.16 -10.11
N LYS A 70 17.17 -11.63 -10.91
CA LYS A 70 18.61 -11.53 -10.59
C LYS A 70 19.14 -10.10 -10.52
N LEU A 71 18.41 -9.13 -11.10
CA LEU A 71 18.74 -7.70 -11.04
C LEU A 71 18.24 -7.04 -9.76
N ALA A 72 17.26 -7.67 -9.08
CA ALA A 72 16.60 -7.08 -7.94
C ALA A 72 17.51 -6.99 -6.71
N THR A 73 17.63 -5.79 -6.16
CA THR A 73 18.20 -5.55 -4.83
C THR A 73 17.10 -5.39 -3.77
N HIS A 74 15.91 -5.03 -4.21
CA HIS A 74 14.74 -4.85 -3.37
C HIS A 74 13.51 -5.42 -4.07
N ILE A 75 12.58 -5.98 -3.30
CA ILE A 75 11.31 -6.51 -3.80
C ILE A 75 10.16 -5.87 -3.02
N LEU A 76 9.11 -5.43 -3.71
CA LEU A 76 7.87 -4.98 -3.11
C LEU A 76 6.73 -5.86 -3.62
N ILE A 77 5.99 -6.48 -2.71
CA ILE A 77 4.81 -7.29 -3.01
C ILE A 77 3.56 -6.45 -2.78
N SER A 78 2.82 -6.14 -3.86
CA SER A 78 1.60 -5.35 -3.85
C SER A 78 0.37 -6.12 -4.35
N ILE A 79 0.55 -7.38 -4.75
CA ILE A 79 -0.54 -8.27 -5.16
C ILE A 79 -1.19 -8.91 -3.93
N PRO A 80 -2.51 -9.20 -3.98
CA PRO A 80 -3.19 -9.87 -2.88
C PRO A 80 -2.75 -11.34 -2.76
N PRO A 81 -2.78 -11.92 -1.56
CA PRO A 81 -2.59 -13.34 -1.35
C PRO A 81 -3.82 -14.16 -1.79
N ASP A 82 -3.68 -15.48 -1.87
CA ASP A 82 -4.73 -16.46 -2.07
C ASP A 82 -4.97 -17.34 -0.82
N GLU A 83 -5.71 -18.43 -0.99
CA GLU A 83 -5.99 -19.38 0.10
C GLU A 83 -4.73 -20.05 0.68
N ASN A 84 -3.64 -20.13 -0.07
CA ASN A 84 -2.36 -20.72 0.36
C ASN A 84 -1.41 -19.70 0.99
N GLY A 85 -1.76 -18.42 0.95
CA GLY A 85 -0.95 -17.30 1.43
C GLY A 85 -0.41 -16.44 0.31
N ASP A 86 0.87 -16.06 0.36
CA ASP A 86 1.45 -15.17 -0.66
C ASP A 86 1.76 -15.91 -1.97
N ILE A 87 1.18 -15.42 -3.07
CA ILE A 87 1.31 -16.06 -4.39
C ILE A 87 2.73 -15.92 -4.98
N VAL A 88 3.54 -14.96 -4.53
CA VAL A 88 4.95 -14.85 -4.96
C VAL A 88 5.78 -15.92 -4.26
N VAL A 89 5.55 -16.14 -2.96
CA VAL A 89 6.16 -17.26 -2.24
C VAL A 89 5.74 -18.59 -2.86
N GLY A 90 4.44 -18.78 -3.12
CA GLY A 90 3.95 -20.03 -3.70
C GLY A 90 4.52 -20.36 -5.08
N ASN A 91 4.66 -19.33 -5.95
CA ASN A 91 5.02 -19.55 -7.36
C ASN A 91 6.49 -19.34 -7.68
N PHE A 92 7.23 -18.53 -6.88
CA PHE A 92 8.55 -18.04 -7.28
C PHE A 92 9.60 -18.08 -6.17
N VAL A 93 9.34 -18.77 -5.04
CA VAL A 93 10.31 -18.82 -3.93
C VAL A 93 11.69 -19.32 -4.39
N ASP A 94 11.73 -20.30 -5.30
CA ASP A 94 12.97 -20.83 -5.89
C ASP A 94 13.71 -19.78 -6.72
N LEU A 95 12.99 -18.89 -7.41
CA LEU A 95 13.60 -17.81 -8.18
C LEU A 95 14.18 -16.71 -7.28
N LEU A 96 13.66 -16.52 -6.07
CA LEU A 96 14.20 -15.53 -5.13
C LEU A 96 15.67 -15.81 -4.80
N PHE A 97 16.11 -17.09 -4.85
CA PHE A 97 17.50 -17.48 -4.65
C PHE A 97 18.45 -17.05 -5.78
N LEU A 98 17.90 -16.68 -6.95
CA LEU A 98 18.70 -16.12 -8.05
C LEU A 98 19.05 -14.65 -7.81
N ALA A 99 18.31 -13.95 -6.97
CA ALA A 99 18.54 -12.54 -6.61
C ALA A 99 19.67 -12.41 -5.58
N LYS A 100 20.91 -12.68 -5.98
CA LYS A 100 22.08 -12.71 -5.09
C LYS A 100 22.37 -11.40 -4.34
N ASN A 101 21.85 -10.28 -4.86
CA ASN A 101 22.01 -8.95 -4.28
C ASN A 101 20.75 -8.48 -3.52
N LEU A 102 19.78 -9.37 -3.28
CA LEU A 102 18.55 -9.03 -2.58
C LEU A 102 18.83 -8.67 -1.12
N LYS A 103 18.46 -7.45 -0.74
CA LYS A 103 18.70 -6.88 0.59
C LYS A 103 17.42 -6.69 1.38
N TRP A 104 16.28 -6.48 0.68
CA TRP A 104 15.05 -6.06 1.32
C TRP A 104 13.82 -6.56 0.56
N ILE A 105 12.81 -6.92 1.33
CA ILE A 105 11.47 -7.29 0.85
C ILE A 105 10.44 -6.48 1.64
N GLY A 106 9.49 -5.84 0.94
CA GLY A 106 8.32 -5.19 1.51
C GLY A 106 7.05 -5.92 1.10
N TYR A 107 6.17 -6.22 2.05
CA TYR A 107 4.86 -6.80 1.80
C TYR A 107 3.75 -5.81 2.17
N LEU A 108 2.88 -5.48 1.20
CA LEU A 108 1.71 -4.62 1.44
C LEU A 108 0.55 -5.46 1.98
N SER A 109 0.43 -5.47 3.29
CA SER A 109 -0.66 -6.10 4.02
C SER A 109 -1.82 -5.13 4.22
N SER A 110 -2.74 -5.44 5.14
CA SER A 110 -3.92 -4.64 5.45
C SER A 110 -4.19 -4.61 6.95
N THR A 111 -4.71 -3.51 7.44
CA THR A 111 -5.23 -3.41 8.83
C THR A 111 -6.47 -4.29 9.08
N ALA A 112 -7.02 -4.92 8.04
CA ALA A 112 -8.08 -5.93 8.20
C ALA A 112 -7.64 -7.14 9.05
N VAL A 113 -6.33 -7.43 9.14
CA VAL A 113 -5.77 -8.50 9.99
C VAL A 113 -6.13 -8.35 11.47
N TYR A 114 -6.40 -7.12 11.93
CA TYR A 114 -6.80 -6.88 13.31
C TYR A 114 -8.25 -7.28 13.60
N GLY A 115 -9.15 -7.26 12.59
CA GLY A 115 -10.58 -7.50 12.80
C GLY A 115 -11.24 -6.43 13.69
N ASN A 116 -12.26 -6.83 14.47
CA ASN A 116 -12.98 -5.93 15.35
C ASN A 116 -12.28 -5.77 16.73
N HIS A 117 -12.08 -4.53 17.14
CA HIS A 117 -11.57 -4.14 18.46
C HIS A 117 -12.52 -3.13 19.15
N ASP A 118 -13.80 -3.11 18.78
CA ASP A 118 -14.85 -2.28 19.37
C ASP A 118 -14.50 -0.79 19.44
N GLY A 119 -13.77 -0.33 18.41
CA GLY A 119 -13.32 1.06 18.29
C GLY A 119 -12.08 1.42 19.11
N ALA A 120 -11.44 0.44 19.77
CA ALA A 120 -10.18 0.68 20.48
C ALA A 120 -9.03 1.04 19.51
N LEU A 121 -8.02 1.72 20.06
CA LEU A 121 -6.76 1.97 19.35
C LEU A 121 -5.93 0.69 19.31
N VAL A 122 -5.50 0.28 18.11
CA VAL A 122 -4.64 -0.89 17.89
C VAL A 122 -3.28 -0.48 17.38
N SER A 123 -2.24 -1.13 17.88
CA SER A 123 -0.86 -1.03 17.44
C SER A 123 -0.41 -2.30 16.72
N GLU A 124 0.84 -2.36 16.30
CA GLU A 124 1.43 -3.52 15.65
C GLU A 124 1.50 -4.75 16.55
N GLU A 125 1.50 -4.55 17.88
CA GLU A 125 1.53 -5.58 18.93
C GLU A 125 0.14 -6.08 19.32
N SER A 126 -0.93 -5.43 18.82
CA SER A 126 -2.29 -5.81 19.13
C SER A 126 -2.65 -7.18 18.54
N ALA A 127 -3.50 -7.92 19.24
CA ALA A 127 -3.96 -9.23 18.80
C ALA A 127 -4.61 -9.19 17.42
N LEU A 128 -4.28 -10.15 16.58
CA LEU A 128 -4.91 -10.35 15.28
C LEU A 128 -6.22 -11.12 15.46
N ARG A 129 -7.33 -10.56 14.99
CA ARG A 129 -8.68 -11.10 15.11
C ARG A 129 -9.38 -11.12 13.74
N PRO A 130 -8.82 -11.85 12.74
CA PRO A 130 -9.34 -11.80 11.38
C PRO A 130 -10.82 -12.22 11.33
N SER A 131 -11.66 -11.34 10.77
CA SER A 131 -13.11 -11.53 10.67
C SER A 131 -13.53 -12.26 9.39
N ASN A 132 -12.63 -12.37 8.40
CA ASN A 132 -12.92 -12.99 7.11
C ASN A 132 -11.69 -13.71 6.52
N GLU A 133 -11.91 -14.50 5.45
CA GLU A 133 -10.85 -15.28 4.81
C GLU A 133 -9.74 -14.41 4.21
N ARG A 134 -10.06 -13.26 3.64
CA ARG A 134 -9.05 -12.34 3.09
C ARG A 134 -8.07 -11.85 4.15
N ALA A 135 -8.57 -11.57 5.36
CA ALA A 135 -7.72 -11.18 6.49
C ALA A 135 -6.84 -12.36 6.96
N LYS A 136 -7.38 -13.59 7.01
CA LYS A 136 -6.62 -14.80 7.34
C LYS A 136 -5.53 -15.09 6.30
N GLN A 137 -5.83 -14.96 5.01
CA GLN A 137 -4.86 -15.10 3.92
C GLN A 137 -3.69 -14.11 4.09
N ARG A 138 -3.98 -12.85 4.44
CA ARG A 138 -2.92 -11.86 4.69
C ARG A 138 -2.05 -12.21 5.89
N ILE A 139 -2.63 -12.74 6.97
CA ILE A 139 -1.85 -13.20 8.13
C ILE A 139 -0.91 -14.34 7.72
N ARG A 140 -1.40 -15.30 6.92
CA ARG A 140 -0.55 -16.38 6.38
C ARG A 140 0.61 -15.81 5.55
N ALA A 141 0.32 -14.88 4.66
CA ALA A 141 1.35 -14.23 3.82
C ALA A 141 2.37 -13.42 4.64
N GLU A 142 1.92 -12.67 5.67
CA GLU A 142 2.83 -11.98 6.60
C GLU A 142 3.79 -12.97 7.27
N ALA A 143 3.28 -14.08 7.78
CA ALA A 143 4.09 -15.13 8.43
C ALA A 143 5.10 -15.77 7.46
N GLN A 144 4.69 -16.07 6.22
CA GLN A 144 5.56 -16.62 5.18
C GLN A 144 6.73 -15.67 4.88
N TRP A 145 6.49 -14.38 4.71
CA TRP A 145 7.55 -13.42 4.42
C TRP A 145 8.48 -13.17 5.61
N LEU A 146 7.95 -13.09 6.82
CA LEU A 146 8.77 -12.94 8.04
C LEU A 146 9.67 -14.16 8.27
N GLU A 147 9.14 -15.37 8.04
CA GLU A 147 9.93 -16.60 8.15
C GLU A 147 10.99 -16.69 7.05
N PHE A 148 10.64 -16.35 5.79
CA PHE A 148 11.59 -16.25 4.69
C PHE A 148 12.76 -15.31 5.03
N GLY A 149 12.44 -14.12 5.52
CA GLY A 149 13.47 -13.15 5.92
C GLY A 149 14.36 -13.62 7.06
N LYS A 150 13.79 -14.39 8.00
CA LYS A 150 14.55 -15.00 9.10
C LYS A 150 15.53 -16.07 8.61
N GLN A 151 15.04 -16.99 7.78
CA GLN A 151 15.83 -18.09 7.26
C GLN A 151 16.97 -17.64 6.35
N HIS A 152 16.73 -16.60 5.53
CA HIS A 152 17.67 -16.14 4.51
C HIS A 152 18.45 -14.87 4.89
N LYS A 153 18.23 -14.34 6.11
CA LYS A 153 18.88 -13.12 6.62
C LYS A 153 18.64 -11.91 5.73
N ILE A 154 17.44 -11.83 5.15
CA ILE A 154 16.98 -10.70 4.33
C ILE A 154 16.06 -9.81 5.18
N SER A 155 16.21 -8.49 5.06
CA SER A 155 15.30 -7.55 5.71
C SER A 155 13.90 -7.68 5.14
N VAL A 156 12.90 -7.87 6.00
CA VAL A 156 11.48 -7.94 5.61
C VAL A 156 10.68 -6.93 6.40
N ASN A 157 9.93 -6.09 5.69
CA ASN A 157 8.99 -5.16 6.31
C ASN A 157 7.56 -5.45 5.86
N ILE A 158 6.66 -5.55 6.81
CA ILE A 158 5.23 -5.72 6.59
C ILE A 158 4.55 -4.34 6.77
N PHE A 159 3.77 -3.92 5.79
CA PHE A 159 3.02 -2.67 5.84
C PHE A 159 1.53 -2.96 5.92
N ARG A 160 0.92 -2.80 7.10
CA ARG A 160 -0.52 -2.96 7.31
C ARG A 160 -1.22 -1.65 6.94
N LEU A 161 -1.76 -1.60 5.72
CA LEU A 161 -2.36 -0.41 5.15
C LEU A 161 -3.79 -0.23 5.63
N ALA A 162 -4.14 0.97 6.11
CA ALA A 162 -5.50 1.42 6.29
C ALA A 162 -6.18 1.71 4.94
N GLY A 163 -7.39 2.26 4.95
CA GLY A 163 -8.12 2.58 3.72
C GLY A 163 -7.34 3.54 2.82
N ILE A 164 -6.87 3.07 1.68
CA ILE A 164 -6.03 3.84 0.76
C ILE A 164 -6.87 4.85 0.00
N TYR A 165 -6.47 6.12 0.00
CA TYR A 165 -7.06 7.16 -0.85
C TYR A 165 -5.97 8.01 -1.54
N GLY A 166 -6.38 8.82 -2.54
CA GLY A 166 -5.50 9.71 -3.28
C GLY A 166 -6.10 10.07 -4.64
N PRO A 167 -5.33 10.64 -5.58
CA PRO A 167 -5.81 10.98 -6.92
C PRO A 167 -6.50 9.80 -7.61
N LYS A 168 -7.66 10.04 -8.24
CA LYS A 168 -8.52 9.04 -8.90
C LYS A 168 -9.17 7.99 -7.96
N ARG A 169 -8.86 7.99 -6.67
CA ARG A 169 -9.40 7.07 -5.68
C ARG A 169 -9.72 7.82 -4.38
N ASN A 170 -10.82 8.56 -4.37
CA ASN A 170 -11.19 9.44 -3.26
C ASN A 170 -12.68 9.78 -3.26
N ALA A 171 -13.15 10.50 -2.23
CA ALA A 171 -14.54 10.86 -2.07
C ALA A 171 -15.04 11.89 -3.11
N LEU A 172 -14.16 12.77 -3.63
CA LEU A 172 -14.53 13.71 -4.70
C LEU A 172 -14.97 12.95 -5.95
N GLU A 173 -14.17 11.94 -6.35
CA GLU A 173 -14.52 11.09 -7.50
C GLU A 173 -15.78 10.24 -7.25
N GLN A 174 -15.96 9.74 -6.01
CA GLN A 174 -17.18 8.99 -5.66
C GLN A 174 -18.44 9.85 -5.76
N LEU A 175 -18.38 11.10 -5.29
CA LEU A 175 -19.49 12.06 -5.39
C LEU A 175 -19.80 12.40 -6.85
N ARG A 176 -18.79 12.76 -7.63
CA ARG A 176 -18.97 13.09 -9.05
C ARG A 176 -19.59 11.95 -9.87
N ASN A 177 -19.26 10.73 -9.51
CA ASN A 177 -19.77 9.54 -10.18
C ASN A 177 -21.11 9.04 -9.60
N GLY A 178 -21.72 9.75 -8.64
CA GLY A 178 -22.97 9.35 -7.99
C GLY A 178 -22.86 8.05 -7.16
N LYS A 179 -21.66 7.68 -6.75
CA LYS A 179 -21.37 6.40 -6.04
C LYS A 179 -21.13 6.60 -4.55
N ALA A 180 -21.04 7.83 -4.07
CA ALA A 180 -20.82 8.12 -2.66
C ALA A 180 -22.03 7.71 -1.82
N LYS A 181 -21.79 6.96 -0.74
CA LYS A 181 -22.80 6.56 0.25
C LYS A 181 -22.38 7.04 1.63
N SER A 182 -23.25 7.76 2.33
CA SER A 182 -23.03 8.23 3.70
C SER A 182 -23.80 7.34 4.66
N ILE A 183 -23.11 6.39 5.28
CA ILE A 183 -23.72 5.42 6.19
C ILE A 183 -23.31 5.75 7.61
N PHE A 184 -24.29 5.83 8.51
CA PHE A 184 -24.11 6.06 9.93
C PHE A 184 -24.20 4.75 10.72
N LYS A 185 -23.17 4.49 11.51
CA LYS A 185 -23.14 3.48 12.56
C LYS A 185 -22.50 4.11 13.79
N ALA A 186 -23.23 4.14 14.89
CA ALA A 186 -22.79 4.81 16.12
C ALA A 186 -21.40 4.31 16.59
N GLY A 187 -20.49 5.24 16.88
CA GLY A 187 -19.14 4.94 17.35
C GLY A 187 -18.17 4.33 16.31
N HIS A 188 -18.64 4.06 15.08
CA HIS A 188 -17.84 3.40 14.05
C HIS A 188 -17.00 4.42 13.26
N VAL A 189 -15.72 4.12 13.09
CA VAL A 189 -14.77 4.94 12.33
C VAL A 189 -13.93 4.09 11.39
N PHE A 190 -13.38 4.73 10.35
CA PHE A 190 -12.41 4.13 9.45
C PHE A 190 -11.10 4.92 9.48
N SER A 191 -10.00 4.21 9.69
CA SER A 191 -8.66 4.75 9.46
C SER A 191 -8.35 4.74 7.96
N ARG A 192 -7.63 5.76 7.51
CA ARG A 192 -7.26 5.96 6.09
C ARG A 192 -5.78 6.30 5.98
N ILE A 193 -5.25 6.27 4.79
CA ILE A 193 -3.89 6.72 4.47
C ILE A 193 -3.83 7.23 3.03
N HIS A 194 -3.17 8.36 2.82
CA HIS A 194 -2.92 8.85 1.46
C HIS A 194 -1.83 8.05 0.77
N VAL A 195 -2.00 7.74 -0.52
CA VAL A 195 -1.08 6.89 -1.28
C VAL A 195 0.35 7.45 -1.35
N GLU A 196 0.52 8.77 -1.40
CA GLU A 196 1.87 9.37 -1.34
C GLU A 196 2.55 9.14 -0.01
N ASP A 197 1.82 9.18 1.11
CA ASP A 197 2.38 8.88 2.42
C ASP A 197 2.75 7.41 2.56
N ILE A 198 1.99 6.49 1.95
CA ILE A 198 2.41 5.08 1.84
C ILE A 198 3.77 4.99 1.16
N ALA A 199 3.94 5.63 0.00
CA ALA A 199 5.22 5.59 -0.73
C ALA A 199 6.38 6.20 0.09
N ARG A 200 6.13 7.30 0.80
CA ARG A 200 7.14 7.95 1.66
C ARG A 200 7.56 7.04 2.83
N VAL A 201 6.61 6.38 3.48
CA VAL A 201 6.88 5.43 4.57
C VAL A 201 7.69 4.24 4.06
N ILE A 202 7.32 3.65 2.92
CA ILE A 202 8.07 2.53 2.31
C ILE A 202 9.52 2.94 2.00
N VAL A 203 9.72 4.10 1.39
CA VAL A 203 11.06 4.61 1.07
C VAL A 203 11.88 4.89 2.35
N ALA A 204 11.25 5.38 3.41
CA ALA A 204 11.92 5.57 4.70
C ALA A 204 12.31 4.23 5.35
N ALA A 205 11.44 3.23 5.31
CA ALA A 205 11.73 1.90 5.83
C ALA A 205 12.89 1.22 5.07
N ILE A 206 12.93 1.34 3.73
CA ILE A 206 14.06 0.89 2.91
C ILE A 206 15.36 1.58 3.37
N LYS A 207 15.33 2.90 3.57
CA LYS A 207 16.51 3.68 3.98
C LYS A 207 17.00 3.30 5.37
N LEU A 208 16.09 3.03 6.30
CA LEU A 208 16.44 2.60 7.66
C LEU A 208 17.10 1.21 7.66
N GLY A 209 16.69 0.31 6.76
CA GLY A 209 17.27 -1.03 6.66
C GLY A 209 16.95 -1.94 7.85
N SER A 210 15.83 -1.68 8.56
CA SER A 210 15.41 -2.51 9.70
C SER A 210 15.18 -3.96 9.29
N VAL A 211 15.64 -4.90 10.13
CA VAL A 211 15.79 -6.31 9.74
C VAL A 211 14.43 -6.99 9.52
N ARG A 212 13.51 -6.87 10.47
CA ARG A 212 12.13 -7.44 10.38
C ARG A 212 11.20 -6.57 11.20
N GLU A 213 10.35 -5.84 10.52
CA GLU A 213 9.45 -4.90 11.18
C GLU A 213 8.07 -4.89 10.54
N ILE A 214 7.07 -4.71 11.38
CA ILE A 214 5.68 -4.48 10.97
C ILE A 214 5.37 -3.01 11.24
N TYR A 215 4.72 -2.35 10.29
CA TYR A 215 4.31 -0.95 10.38
C TYR A 215 2.83 -0.80 10.03
N ASN A 216 2.10 -0.11 10.89
CA ASN A 216 0.76 0.37 10.59
C ASN A 216 0.84 1.67 9.79
N LEU A 217 0.16 1.72 8.65
CA LEU A 217 0.08 2.90 7.82
C LEU A 217 -1.33 3.47 7.86
N ALA A 218 -1.51 4.50 8.67
CA ALA A 218 -2.74 5.26 8.81
C ALA A 218 -2.44 6.74 8.98
N ASP A 219 -3.41 7.60 8.63
CA ASP A 219 -3.41 9.02 8.98
C ASP A 219 -3.79 9.24 10.45
N ASP A 220 -3.79 10.51 10.89
CA ASP A 220 -4.00 10.88 12.29
C ASP A 220 -5.48 10.94 12.69
N LYS A 221 -6.40 10.84 11.72
CA LYS A 221 -7.82 11.09 12.00
C LYS A 221 -8.74 9.99 11.47
N PRO A 222 -8.92 8.88 12.21
CA PRO A 222 -9.99 7.94 11.90
C PRO A 222 -11.36 8.64 12.04
N CYS A 223 -12.23 8.50 11.04
CA CYS A 223 -13.53 9.16 11.05
C CYS A 223 -14.59 8.35 10.27
N PRO A 224 -15.88 8.61 10.50
CA PRO A 224 -16.95 8.03 9.70
C PRO A 224 -16.88 8.48 8.23
N THR A 225 -17.45 7.67 7.33
CA THR A 225 -17.43 7.96 5.89
C THR A 225 -18.20 9.24 5.54
N PHE A 226 -19.30 9.53 6.25
CA PHE A 226 -20.09 10.73 5.99
C PHE A 226 -19.32 12.04 6.24
N GLU A 227 -18.38 12.08 7.21
CA GLU A 227 -17.53 13.28 7.41
C GLU A 227 -16.64 13.55 6.19
N VAL A 228 -16.10 12.49 5.59
CA VAL A 228 -15.27 12.59 4.38
C VAL A 228 -16.10 13.04 3.18
N ASN A 229 -17.32 12.50 3.03
CA ASN A 229 -18.25 12.87 1.97
C ASN A 229 -18.75 14.32 2.13
N ASN A 230 -18.99 14.76 3.36
CA ASN A 230 -19.41 16.15 3.62
C ASN A 230 -18.32 17.15 3.20
N LEU A 231 -17.07 16.90 3.57
CA LEU A 231 -15.95 17.74 3.12
C LEU A 231 -15.79 17.70 1.59
N ALA A 232 -15.91 16.54 0.99
CA ALA A 232 -15.81 16.43 -0.46
C ALA A 232 -16.96 17.17 -1.18
N ALA A 233 -18.18 17.15 -0.62
CA ALA A 233 -19.31 17.89 -1.13
C ALA A 233 -19.13 19.40 -0.97
N GLU A 234 -18.61 19.85 0.17
CA GLU A 234 -18.25 21.25 0.44
C GLU A 234 -17.25 21.77 -0.62
N LEU A 235 -16.16 21.04 -0.84
CA LEU A 235 -15.13 21.37 -1.82
C LEU A 235 -15.68 21.45 -3.25
N LEU A 236 -16.62 20.58 -3.62
CA LEU A 236 -17.24 20.53 -4.94
C LEU A 236 -18.42 21.52 -5.10
N GLY A 237 -18.88 22.15 -4.01
CA GLY A 237 -20.08 23.01 -4.04
C GLY A 237 -21.38 22.25 -4.33
N VAL A 238 -21.47 20.96 -3.92
CA VAL A 238 -22.64 20.10 -4.15
C VAL A 238 -23.29 19.65 -2.84
N ILE A 239 -24.54 19.18 -2.91
CA ILE A 239 -25.23 18.63 -1.75
C ILE A 239 -24.62 17.26 -1.40
N PRO A 240 -24.23 17.01 -0.12
CA PRO A 240 -23.72 15.72 0.30
C PRO A 240 -24.80 14.64 0.21
N PRO A 241 -24.44 13.36 0.02
CA PRO A 241 -25.37 12.25 0.05
C PRO A 241 -26.10 12.19 1.41
N PRO A 242 -27.39 11.83 1.43
CA PRO A 242 -28.14 11.68 2.67
C PRO A 242 -27.47 10.65 3.58
N ILE A 243 -27.46 10.92 4.88
CA ILE A 243 -26.93 9.98 5.87
C ILE A 243 -28.00 8.92 6.13
N VAL A 244 -27.66 7.66 5.82
CA VAL A 244 -28.52 6.50 6.01
C VAL A 244 -28.02 5.70 7.21
N HIS A 245 -28.90 5.31 8.11
CA HIS A 245 -28.53 4.44 9.23
C HIS A 245 -28.17 3.05 8.70
N ILE A 246 -27.15 2.40 9.29
CA ILE A 246 -26.65 1.09 8.82
C ILE A 246 -27.75 0.01 8.74
N LYS A 247 -28.79 0.09 9.59
CA LYS A 247 -29.93 -0.84 9.57
C LYS A 247 -30.80 -0.70 8.33
N ASP A 248 -30.80 0.48 7.72
CA ASP A 248 -31.63 0.83 6.57
C ASP A 248 -30.81 0.89 5.27
N ALA A 249 -29.51 0.59 5.35
CA ALA A 249 -28.60 0.69 4.24
C ALA A 249 -28.47 -0.63 3.49
N GLU A 250 -28.62 -0.60 2.17
CA GLU A 250 -28.27 -1.71 1.30
C GLU A 250 -26.75 -1.78 1.12
N LEU A 251 -26.12 -2.76 1.78
CA LEU A 251 -24.68 -3.00 1.73
C LEU A 251 -24.35 -4.20 0.86
N SER A 252 -23.28 -4.07 0.07
CA SER A 252 -22.62 -5.26 -0.50
C SER A 252 -21.99 -6.10 0.61
N GLU A 253 -21.73 -7.37 0.34
CA GLU A 253 -21.04 -8.27 1.27
C GLU A 253 -19.71 -7.65 1.78
N MET A 254 -18.91 -7.13 0.88
CA MET A 254 -17.66 -6.44 1.21
C MET A 254 -17.88 -5.21 2.12
N ALA A 255 -18.90 -4.40 1.86
CA ALA A 255 -19.20 -3.25 2.70
C ALA A 255 -19.68 -3.70 4.09
N THR A 256 -20.47 -4.77 4.18
CA THR A 256 -20.90 -5.36 5.45
C THR A 256 -19.70 -5.80 6.29
N GLU A 257 -18.73 -6.50 5.69
CA GLU A 257 -17.48 -6.87 6.35
C GLU A 257 -16.74 -5.65 6.92
N PHE A 258 -16.63 -4.55 6.14
CA PHE A 258 -15.99 -3.32 6.62
C PHE A 258 -16.71 -2.67 7.80
N TYR A 259 -18.05 -2.73 7.83
CA TYR A 259 -18.82 -2.18 8.94
C TYR A 259 -18.90 -3.12 10.16
N ASN A 260 -18.52 -4.38 10.05
CA ASN A 260 -18.38 -5.29 11.18
C ASN A 260 -17.11 -5.04 12.00
N ASP A 261 -16.08 -4.53 11.38
CA ASP A 261 -14.79 -4.28 12.01
C ASP A 261 -14.67 -2.81 12.43
N ASN A 262 -14.62 -2.54 13.73
CA ASN A 262 -14.41 -1.19 14.27
C ASN A 262 -13.09 -1.14 15.06
N LYS A 263 -12.17 -0.28 14.63
CA LYS A 263 -10.86 -0.06 15.27
C LYS A 263 -10.27 1.26 14.83
N ARG A 264 -9.41 1.82 15.66
CA ARG A 264 -8.55 2.96 15.33
C ARG A 264 -7.13 2.46 15.18
N ILE A 265 -6.44 2.87 14.13
CA ILE A 265 -5.08 2.39 13.84
C ILE A 265 -4.07 3.40 14.37
N SER A 266 -3.18 2.95 15.26
CA SER A 266 -2.03 3.75 15.70
C SER A 266 -0.99 3.80 14.57
N ASN A 267 -0.54 5.01 14.26
CA ASN A 267 0.58 5.27 13.35
C ASN A 267 1.83 5.76 14.09
N TYR A 268 1.87 5.55 15.40
CA TYR A 268 2.97 6.01 16.27
C TYR A 268 4.32 5.47 15.78
N LYS A 269 4.39 4.18 15.44
CA LYS A 269 5.65 3.51 15.08
C LYS A 269 6.31 4.09 13.83
N ILE A 270 5.56 4.48 12.80
CA ILE A 270 6.15 5.12 11.61
C ILE A 270 6.70 6.51 11.93
N LYS A 271 6.08 7.23 12.85
CA LYS A 271 6.56 8.55 13.30
C LYS A 271 7.81 8.42 14.18
N ASP A 272 7.79 7.50 15.13
CA ASP A 272 8.88 7.24 16.07
C ASP A 272 10.11 6.62 15.41
N LYS A 273 9.94 5.49 14.70
CA LYS A 273 11.06 4.72 14.14
C LYS A 273 11.54 5.21 12.78
N LEU A 274 10.64 5.69 11.93
CA LEU A 274 10.98 6.15 10.58
C LEU A 274 11.10 7.67 10.48
N HIS A 275 10.82 8.37 11.58
CA HIS A 275 10.82 9.85 11.66
C HIS A 275 9.99 10.49 10.53
N ILE A 276 8.84 9.87 10.23
CA ILE A 276 7.93 10.35 9.18
C ILE A 276 6.97 11.40 9.76
N ALA A 277 7.00 12.59 9.19
CA ALA A 277 5.86 13.50 9.23
C ALA A 277 4.99 13.21 7.99
N LEU A 278 3.71 12.88 8.20
CA LEU A 278 2.78 12.66 7.10
C LEU A 278 2.61 13.96 6.29
N LYS A 279 2.62 13.84 4.97
CA LYS A 279 2.34 14.97 4.07
C LYS A 279 0.85 15.36 4.17
N TYR A 280 0.01 14.36 4.38
CA TYR A 280 -1.43 14.50 4.55
C TYR A 280 -1.83 13.90 5.90
N PRO A 281 -1.69 14.67 7.00
CA PRO A 281 -1.95 14.18 8.36
C PRO A 281 -3.38 13.71 8.57
N THR A 282 -4.34 14.28 7.84
CA THR A 282 -5.73 13.83 7.84
C THR A 282 -6.30 13.80 6.43
N PHE A 283 -7.48 13.21 6.27
CA PHE A 283 -8.20 13.24 5.00
C PHE A 283 -8.51 14.67 4.51
N ARG A 284 -8.50 15.68 5.41
CA ARG A 284 -8.81 17.08 5.06
C ARG A 284 -7.74 17.67 4.17
N GLU A 285 -6.48 17.57 4.58
CA GLU A 285 -5.34 18.05 3.79
C GLU A 285 -5.23 17.25 2.48
N GLY A 286 -5.47 15.93 2.54
CA GLY A 286 -5.39 15.09 1.36
C GLY A 286 -6.47 15.38 0.33
N LEU A 287 -7.74 15.54 0.74
CA LEU A 287 -8.82 15.88 -0.19
C LEU A 287 -8.68 17.30 -0.75
N LYS A 288 -8.27 18.26 0.11
CA LYS A 288 -8.02 19.63 -0.36
C LYS A 288 -6.92 19.65 -1.42
N ALA A 289 -5.81 18.99 -1.19
CA ALA A 289 -4.71 18.92 -2.16
C ALA A 289 -5.12 18.25 -3.49
N ILE A 290 -5.97 17.20 -3.43
CA ILE A 290 -6.52 16.56 -4.63
C ILE A 290 -7.47 17.50 -5.35
N TYR A 291 -8.29 18.25 -4.62
CA TYR A 291 -9.21 19.25 -5.20
C TYR A 291 -8.43 20.36 -5.89
N ASP A 292 -7.45 20.95 -5.20
CA ASP A 292 -6.62 22.05 -5.74
C ASP A 292 -5.87 21.60 -7.00
N TRP A 293 -5.34 20.37 -7.04
CA TRP A 293 -4.69 19.80 -8.22
C TRP A 293 -5.62 19.64 -9.42
N ASN A 294 -6.86 19.18 -9.19
CA ASN A 294 -7.81 18.88 -10.29
C ASN A 294 -8.62 20.11 -10.74
N TYR A 295 -8.78 21.12 -9.88
CA TYR A 295 -9.73 22.22 -10.07
C TYR A 295 -9.19 23.61 -9.69
N GLY A 296 -7.98 23.70 -9.12
CA GLY A 296 -7.42 24.97 -8.60
C GLY A 296 -7.13 26.03 -9.64
N ASP A 297 -6.98 25.66 -10.92
CA ASP A 297 -6.75 26.61 -12.02
C ASP A 297 -8.05 27.10 -12.70
N SER A 298 -9.21 26.81 -12.11
CA SER A 298 -10.53 27.12 -12.71
C SER A 298 -11.29 28.26 -12.03
N ILE A 299 -10.60 29.09 -11.20
CA ILE A 299 -11.19 30.26 -10.53
C ILE A 299 -10.44 31.52 -10.96
#